data_1ee4aeaefd8fbffa9c47871d276bd965
#
_entry.id   1ee4aeaefd8fbffa9c47871d276bd965
#
_cell.length_a   1.000
_cell.length_b   1.000
_cell.length_c   1.000
_cell.angle_alpha   90.00
_cell.angle_beta   90.00
_cell.angle_gamma   90.00
#
_symmetry.space_group_name_H-M   'P 1'
#
loop_
_entity.id
_entity.type
_entity.pdbx_description
1 polymer ?
#
loop_
_entity_poly.entity_id
_entity_poly.type
_entity_poly.pdbx_seq_one_letter_code
_entity_poly.pdbx_strand_id
1 'polypeptide(L)'
;MNPSPLAIVQAQLDAYNAKDLDALMRTYAPDAQQFALHGALLAQGHDEIRPRYQQRFLEPDLQARLLSRQVTGNFVTDLEIVTRNFPEGLGTVEMLCVYEVVDGRIVRASFATGETRLYPSSAA
;
A
#
# COMPACT_ATOMS: atom_id res chain seq x y z
N MET A 1 15.09 20.60 1.70
CA MET A 1 14.93 19.64 2.79
C MET A 1 13.85 18.65 2.44
N ASN A 2 14.12 17.38 2.55
CA ASN A 2 13.19 16.34 2.19
C ASN A 2 12.13 16.11 3.29
N PRO A 3 10.90 15.74 2.94
CA PRO A 3 9.92 15.29 3.93
C PRO A 3 10.44 14.06 4.67
N SER A 4 9.97 13.90 5.91
CA SER A 4 10.35 12.74 6.74
C SER A 4 9.77 11.44 6.16
N PRO A 5 10.37 10.29 6.50
CA PRO A 5 9.79 9.00 6.11
C PRO A 5 8.33 8.84 6.52
N LEU A 6 7.99 9.25 7.73
CA LEU A 6 6.59 9.22 8.20
C LEU A 6 5.68 10.06 7.31
N ALA A 7 6.11 11.26 6.95
CA ALA A 7 5.29 12.16 6.12
C ALA A 7 5.05 11.57 4.73
N ILE A 8 6.06 10.93 4.14
CA ILE A 8 5.94 10.31 2.82
C ILE A 8 4.98 9.12 2.86
N VAL A 9 5.12 8.26 3.87
CA VAL A 9 4.25 7.07 3.97
C VAL A 9 2.82 7.48 4.30
N GLN A 10 2.63 8.53 5.11
CA GLN A 10 1.29 9.07 5.35
C GLN A 10 0.69 9.64 4.06
N ALA A 11 1.47 10.36 3.26
CA ALA A 11 1.00 10.87 1.97
C ALA A 11 0.61 9.74 1.03
N GLN A 12 1.36 8.64 1.04
CA GLN A 12 1.06 7.45 0.25
C GLN A 12 -0.28 6.85 0.68
N LEU A 13 -0.52 6.71 1.98
CA LEU A 13 -1.78 6.16 2.51
C LEU A 13 -2.95 7.07 2.14
N ASP A 14 -2.79 8.38 2.29
CA ASP A 14 -3.84 9.34 1.94
C ASP A 14 -4.19 9.28 0.45
N ALA A 15 -3.18 9.19 -0.42
CA ALA A 15 -3.38 9.08 -1.86
C ALA A 15 -4.07 7.76 -2.23
N TYR A 16 -3.68 6.67 -1.58
CA TYR A 16 -4.30 5.35 -1.76
C TYR A 16 -5.79 5.41 -1.43
N ASN A 17 -6.14 5.97 -0.28
CA ASN A 17 -7.53 6.06 0.16
C ASN A 17 -8.35 7.05 -0.67
N ALA A 18 -7.72 8.06 -1.23
CA ALA A 18 -8.37 9.00 -2.15
C ALA A 18 -8.44 8.45 -3.59
N LYS A 19 -7.79 7.32 -3.87
CA LYS A 19 -7.64 6.78 -5.22
C LYS A 19 -7.01 7.81 -6.17
N ASP A 20 -6.08 8.59 -5.65
CA ASP A 20 -5.34 9.60 -6.41
C ASP A 20 -4.04 8.97 -6.91
N LEU A 21 -4.10 8.43 -8.12
CA LEU A 21 -2.98 7.67 -8.68
C LEU A 21 -1.73 8.53 -8.86
N ASP A 22 -1.89 9.75 -9.35
CA ASP A 22 -0.73 10.63 -9.58
C ASP A 22 -0.08 11.02 -8.25
N ALA A 23 -0.87 11.33 -7.22
CA ALA A 23 -0.35 11.64 -5.89
C ALA A 23 0.37 10.42 -5.30
N LEU A 24 -0.20 9.22 -5.46
CA LEU A 24 0.45 7.99 -5.01
C LEU A 24 1.81 7.80 -5.69
N MET A 25 1.86 7.96 -7.00
CA MET A 25 3.11 7.76 -7.74
C MET A 25 4.18 8.78 -7.36
N ARG A 26 3.79 9.99 -6.94
CA ARG A 26 4.77 10.98 -6.48
C ARG A 26 5.47 10.58 -5.19
N THR A 27 4.89 9.70 -4.39
CA THR A 27 5.53 9.21 -3.16
C THR A 27 6.59 8.14 -3.43
N TYR A 28 6.57 7.52 -4.61
CA TYR A 28 7.53 6.49 -5.00
C TYR A 28 8.63 7.05 -5.88
N ALA A 29 9.87 6.59 -5.64
CA ALA A 29 10.99 6.90 -6.52
C ALA A 29 10.72 6.31 -7.91
N PRO A 30 11.24 6.93 -9.00
CA PRO A 30 11.00 6.42 -10.36
C PRO A 30 11.42 4.97 -10.58
N ASP A 31 12.43 4.50 -9.85
CA ASP A 31 12.97 3.14 -9.93
C ASP A 31 12.61 2.28 -8.71
N ALA A 32 11.59 2.69 -7.94
CA ALA A 32 11.18 1.98 -6.73
C ALA A 32 10.83 0.51 -7.02
N GLN A 33 11.03 -0.33 -6.03
CA GLN A 33 10.73 -1.75 -6.12
C GLN A 33 9.69 -2.14 -5.07
N GLN A 34 8.80 -3.04 -5.45
CA GLN A 34 7.83 -3.65 -4.55
C GLN A 34 8.03 -5.15 -4.51
N PHE A 35 8.03 -5.71 -3.30
CA PHE A 35 8.28 -7.12 -3.05
C PHE A 35 7.16 -7.74 -2.19
N ALA A 36 6.93 -9.03 -2.37
CA ALA A 36 6.40 -9.84 -1.28
C ALA A 36 7.47 -9.90 -0.19
N LEU A 37 7.11 -9.72 1.08
CA LEU A 37 8.09 -9.74 2.18
C LEU A 37 8.84 -11.07 2.16
N HIS A 38 10.17 -11.02 2.09
CA HIS A 38 11.05 -12.18 1.95
C HIS A 38 10.75 -13.01 0.70
N GLY A 39 10.13 -12.44 -0.30
CA GLY A 39 9.68 -13.16 -1.49
C GLY A 39 9.97 -12.43 -2.79
N ALA A 40 9.13 -12.70 -3.78
CA ALA A 40 9.33 -12.28 -5.14
C ALA A 40 9.18 -10.78 -5.34
N LEU A 41 9.87 -10.24 -6.33
CA LEU A 41 9.65 -8.90 -6.86
C LEU A 41 8.25 -8.86 -7.50
N LEU A 42 7.42 -7.90 -7.04
CA LEU A 42 6.05 -7.71 -7.55
C LEU A 42 6.00 -6.67 -8.65
N ALA A 43 6.81 -5.61 -8.54
CA ALA A 43 6.84 -4.52 -9.51
C ALA A 43 8.15 -3.75 -9.41
N GLN A 44 8.66 -3.31 -10.55
CA GLN A 44 9.89 -2.53 -10.69
C GLN A 44 9.58 -1.23 -11.40
N GLY A 45 9.81 -0.11 -10.70
CA GLY A 45 9.67 1.23 -11.27
C GLY A 45 8.24 1.67 -11.49
N HIS A 46 8.07 2.96 -11.84
CA HIS A 46 6.76 3.55 -12.10
C HIS A 46 6.00 2.83 -13.20
N ASP A 47 6.70 2.32 -14.22
CA ASP A 47 6.06 1.65 -15.37
C ASP A 47 5.33 0.39 -14.95
N GLU A 48 5.76 -0.28 -13.87
CA GLU A 48 5.10 -1.47 -13.35
C GLU A 48 4.23 -1.20 -12.13
N ILE A 49 4.62 -0.22 -11.29
CA ILE A 49 3.85 0.12 -10.09
C ILE A 49 2.53 0.80 -10.46
N ARG A 50 2.55 1.75 -11.41
CA ARG A 50 1.35 2.50 -11.80
C ARG A 50 0.21 1.57 -12.25
N PRO A 51 0.41 0.62 -13.17
CA PRO A 51 -0.68 -0.27 -13.60
C PRO A 51 -1.28 -1.10 -12.46
N ARG A 52 -0.45 -1.51 -11.49
CA ARG A 52 -0.94 -2.26 -10.33
C ARG A 52 -1.97 -1.46 -9.53
N TYR A 53 -1.67 -0.20 -9.24
CA TYR A 53 -2.61 0.65 -8.48
C TYR A 53 -3.76 1.13 -9.33
N GLN A 54 -3.54 1.37 -10.63
CA GLN A 54 -4.62 1.70 -11.54
C GLN A 54 -5.69 0.61 -11.53
N GLN A 55 -5.29 -0.65 -11.54
CA GLN A 55 -6.20 -1.79 -11.45
C GLN A 55 -6.86 -1.86 -10.07
N ARG A 56 -6.07 -1.70 -9.00
CA ARG A 56 -6.56 -1.77 -7.63
C ARG A 56 -7.62 -0.70 -7.36
N PHE A 57 -7.43 0.50 -7.90
CA PHE A 57 -8.34 1.63 -7.70
C PHE A 57 -9.69 1.48 -8.38
N LEU A 58 -9.87 0.45 -9.21
CA LEU A 58 -11.18 0.11 -9.78
C LEU A 58 -12.11 -0.54 -8.73
N GLU A 59 -11.57 -1.02 -7.61
CA GLU A 59 -12.38 -1.60 -6.55
C GLU A 59 -13.18 -0.50 -5.84
N PRO A 60 -14.53 -0.57 -5.85
CA PRO A 60 -15.34 0.55 -5.34
C PRO A 60 -15.24 0.73 -3.82
N ASP A 61 -14.97 -0.34 -3.06
CA ASP A 61 -14.94 -0.29 -1.59
C ASP A 61 -13.54 -0.28 -1.02
N LEU A 62 -12.53 -0.05 -1.85
CA LEU A 62 -11.12 -0.05 -1.43
C LEU A 62 -10.88 1.00 -0.35
N GLN A 63 -10.36 0.57 0.80
CA GLN A 63 -10.03 1.45 1.91
C GLN A 63 -9.00 0.79 2.81
N ALA A 64 -7.89 1.48 3.08
CA ALA A 64 -6.88 1.01 4.01
C ALA A 64 -7.03 1.76 5.34
N ARG A 65 -7.18 1.02 6.44
CA ARG A 65 -7.25 1.59 7.78
C ARG A 65 -5.97 1.24 8.53
N LEU A 66 -5.24 2.28 8.93
CA LEU A 66 -4.00 2.10 9.69
C LEU A 66 -4.33 1.69 11.13
N LEU A 67 -3.77 0.55 11.57
CA LEU A 67 -3.90 0.08 12.95
C LEU A 67 -2.73 0.55 13.80
N SER A 68 -1.51 0.45 13.27
CA SER A 68 -0.30 0.87 14.00
C SER A 68 0.80 1.20 13.00
N ARG A 69 1.72 2.05 13.45
CA ARG A 69 2.88 2.47 12.64
C ARG A 69 4.08 2.59 13.54
N GLN A 70 5.22 2.13 13.03
CA GLN A 70 6.50 2.31 13.69
C GLN A 70 7.50 2.89 12.69
N VAL A 71 8.23 3.92 13.14
CA VAL A 71 9.27 4.56 12.32
C VAL A 71 10.62 4.25 12.95
N THR A 72 11.54 3.71 12.15
CA THR A 72 12.89 3.37 12.58
C THR A 72 13.87 3.81 11.49
N GLY A 73 14.54 4.95 11.69
CA GLY A 73 15.41 5.51 10.67
C GLY A 73 14.66 5.80 9.39
N ASN A 74 15.12 5.22 8.29
CA ASN A 74 14.50 5.37 6.97
C ASN A 74 13.34 4.41 6.72
N PHE A 75 13.00 3.57 7.70
CA PHE A 75 11.98 2.55 7.54
C PHE A 75 10.70 2.94 8.27
N VAL A 76 9.57 2.70 7.63
CA VAL A 76 8.23 2.83 8.22
C VAL A 76 7.52 1.49 8.07
N THR A 77 7.05 0.95 9.19
CA THR A 77 6.32 -0.31 9.20
C THR A 77 4.88 -0.01 9.60
N ASP A 78 3.95 -0.31 8.69
CA ASP A 78 2.52 -0.10 8.90
C ASP A 78 1.80 -1.44 9.00
N LEU A 79 0.93 -1.56 10.00
CA LEU A 79 -0.05 -2.63 10.07
C LEU A 79 -1.41 -2.04 9.71
N GLU A 80 -2.08 -2.62 8.73
CA GLU A 80 -3.32 -2.11 8.17
C GLU A 80 -4.36 -3.19 8.04
N ILE A 81 -5.63 -2.78 8.06
CA ILE A 81 -6.74 -3.60 7.59
C ILE A 81 -7.25 -2.95 6.31
N VAL A 82 -7.20 -3.69 5.21
CA VAL A 82 -7.59 -3.18 3.90
C VAL A 82 -8.90 -3.82 3.48
N THR A 83 -9.90 -2.98 3.24
CA THR A 83 -11.18 -3.42 2.67
C THR A 83 -11.02 -3.56 1.17
N ARG A 84 -11.41 -4.71 0.64
CA ARG A 84 -11.23 -5.09 -0.74
C ARG A 84 -12.49 -5.69 -1.34
N ASN A 85 -12.63 -5.53 -2.64
CA ASN A 85 -13.61 -6.27 -3.43
C ASN A 85 -12.90 -7.50 -4.01
N PHE A 86 -12.91 -8.60 -3.25
CA PHE A 86 -12.32 -9.86 -3.70
C PHE A 86 -13.23 -10.56 -4.72
N PRO A 87 -12.70 -11.49 -5.53
CA PRO A 87 -13.55 -12.28 -6.40
C PRO A 87 -14.67 -13.01 -5.66
N GLU A 88 -14.42 -13.42 -4.41
CA GLU A 88 -15.37 -14.13 -3.56
C GLU A 88 -16.38 -13.19 -2.89
N GLY A 89 -16.13 -11.87 -2.89
CA GLY A 89 -17.01 -10.89 -2.28
C GLY A 89 -16.27 -9.82 -1.51
N LEU A 90 -17.03 -8.91 -0.91
CA LEU A 90 -16.49 -7.83 -0.08
C LEU A 90 -15.90 -8.40 1.20
N GLY A 91 -14.72 -7.92 1.57
CA GLY A 91 -14.06 -8.37 2.78
C GLY A 91 -12.87 -7.50 3.14
N THR A 92 -12.09 -7.99 4.11
CA THR A 92 -10.88 -7.32 4.57
C THR A 92 -9.70 -8.26 4.56
N VAL A 93 -8.51 -7.69 4.44
CA VAL A 93 -7.25 -8.42 4.60
C VAL A 93 -6.32 -7.62 5.50
N GLU A 94 -5.65 -8.35 6.41
CA GLU A 94 -4.61 -7.77 7.24
C GLU A 94 -3.33 -7.64 6.40
N MET A 95 -2.70 -6.46 6.45
CA MET A 95 -1.51 -6.17 5.66
C MET A 95 -0.41 -5.63 6.54
N LEU A 96 0.77 -6.22 6.44
CA LEU A 96 2.00 -5.65 6.96
C LEU A 96 2.75 -5.01 5.79
N CYS A 97 3.08 -3.72 5.93
CA CYS A 97 3.76 -2.96 4.89
C CYS A 97 5.06 -2.40 5.47
N VAL A 98 6.17 -2.69 4.81
CA VAL A 98 7.48 -2.17 5.23
C VAL A 98 8.00 -1.28 4.12
N TYR A 99 8.17 0.01 4.42
CA TYR A 99 8.62 1.02 3.46
C TYR A 99 10.01 1.50 3.81
N GLU A 100 10.86 1.62 2.81
CA GLU A 100 12.16 2.29 2.92
C GLU A 100 12.08 3.60 2.16
N VAL A 101 12.37 4.72 2.85
CA VAL A 101 12.29 6.07 2.29
C VAL A 101 13.68 6.67 2.24
N VAL A 102 14.10 7.11 1.05
CA VAL A 102 15.39 7.77 0.83
C VAL A 102 15.14 9.02 0.00
N ASP A 103 15.72 10.14 0.43
CA ASP A 103 15.62 11.43 -0.27
C ASP A 103 14.17 11.82 -0.56
N GLY A 104 13.27 11.58 0.43
CA GLY A 104 11.90 12.02 0.36
C GLY A 104 11.00 11.17 -0.55
N ARG A 105 11.40 9.95 -0.90
CA ARG A 105 10.60 9.04 -1.72
C ARG A 105 10.77 7.60 -1.27
N ILE A 106 9.73 6.80 -1.46
CA ILE A 106 9.78 5.37 -1.20
C ILE A 106 10.63 4.72 -2.29
N VAL A 107 11.72 4.07 -1.90
CA VAL A 107 12.60 3.36 -2.83
C VAL A 107 12.32 1.87 -2.84
N ARG A 108 11.76 1.34 -1.75
CA ARG A 108 11.42 -0.07 -1.64
C ARG A 108 10.24 -0.25 -0.70
N ALA A 109 9.32 -1.13 -1.08
CA ALA A 109 8.18 -1.50 -0.26
C ALA A 109 8.04 -3.01 -0.27
N SER A 110 7.79 -3.61 0.91
CA SER A 110 7.58 -5.05 1.04
C SER A 110 6.27 -5.29 1.77
N PHE A 111 5.52 -6.29 1.32
CA PHE A 111 4.18 -6.54 1.82
C PHE A 111 4.01 -7.98 2.24
N ALA A 112 3.33 -8.19 3.36
CA ALA A 112 2.87 -9.51 3.80
C ALA A 112 1.39 -9.43 4.12
N THR A 113 0.63 -10.44 3.71
CA THR A 113 -0.79 -10.54 4.04
C THR A 113 -0.97 -11.48 5.21
N GLY A 114 -1.84 -11.08 6.12
CA GLY A 114 -2.30 -11.93 7.21
C GLY A 114 -3.68 -12.50 6.90
N GLU A 115 -4.57 -12.43 7.90
CA GLU A 115 -5.91 -13.00 7.78
C GLU A 115 -6.77 -12.24 6.78
N THR A 116 -7.48 -13.00 5.94
CA THR A 116 -8.54 -12.47 5.06
C THR A 116 -9.89 -12.88 5.63
N ARG A 117 -10.82 -11.92 5.74
CA ARG A 117 -12.18 -12.16 6.22
C ARG A 117 -13.17 -11.61 5.22
N LEU A 118 -14.04 -12.47 4.71
CA LEU A 118 -15.15 -12.01 3.88
C LEU A 118 -16.29 -11.55 4.77
N TYR A 119 -16.96 -10.49 4.36
CA TYR A 119 -18.19 -10.08 5.03
C TYR A 119 -19.29 -11.08 4.74
N PRO A 120 -20.23 -11.31 5.69
CA PRO A 120 -21.36 -12.19 5.43
C PRO A 120 -22.16 -11.70 4.23
N SER A 121 -22.64 -12.65 3.41
CA SER A 121 -23.56 -12.33 2.34
C SER A 121 -24.84 -11.74 2.92
N SER A 122 -25.32 -10.61 2.35
CA SER A 122 -26.61 -10.03 2.73
C SER A 122 -27.78 -10.74 2.09
N ALA A 123 -27.54 -11.69 1.19
CA ALA A 123 -28.61 -12.48 0.56
C ALA A 123 -29.18 -13.43 1.60
N ALA A 124 -30.41 -13.25 1.93
CA ALA A 124 -31.13 -14.13 2.83
C ALA A 124 -31.60 -15.37 2.09
#